data_7fab56f975d3cd045844cafa63024aa3
#
_entry.id   7fab56f975d3cd045844cafa63024aa3
#
_cell.length_a   1.000
_cell.length_b   1.000
_cell.length_c   1.000
_cell.angle_alpha   90.00
_cell.angle_beta   90.00
_cell.angle_gamma   90.00
#
_symmetry.space_group_name_H-M   'P 1'
#
loop_
_entity.id
_entity.type
_entity.pdbx_description
1 polymer ?
#
loop_
_entity_poly.entity_id
_entity_poly.type
_entity_poly.pdbx_seq_one_letter_code
_entity_poly.pdbx_strand_id
1 'polypeptide(L)'
;MFQAGQVLKVKVESSPGEYGYGRATIVDRDGNNLLVQIKTSRDSNKILPRGTKIWFVNDSPRLTFNGFWYSSVTGKEIVKGRTVLICSLPKLEPLSQRRNSHR
;
A
#
# COMPACT_ATOMS: atom_id res chain seq x y z
N MET A 1 1.49 -12.73 5.03
CA MET A 1 1.48 -11.44 5.70
C MET A 1 0.32 -10.55 5.26
N PHE A 2 0.16 -10.35 3.99
CA PHE A 2 -0.97 -9.55 3.48
C PHE A 2 -2.17 -10.45 3.26
N GLN A 3 -3.18 -10.32 4.12
CA GLN A 3 -4.33 -11.20 4.11
C GLN A 3 -5.63 -10.41 4.02
N ALA A 4 -6.64 -11.03 3.43
CA ALA A 4 -7.95 -10.41 3.33
C ALA A 4 -8.47 -10.03 4.72
N GLY A 5 -9.03 -8.84 4.82
CA GLY A 5 -9.55 -8.30 6.07
C GLY A 5 -8.55 -7.49 6.87
N GLN A 6 -7.27 -7.55 6.53
CA GLN A 6 -6.25 -6.81 7.24
C GLN A 6 -6.31 -5.32 6.90
N VAL A 7 -6.11 -4.48 7.91
CA VAL A 7 -6.07 -3.03 7.73
C VAL A 7 -4.68 -2.54 8.07
N LEU A 8 -4.09 -1.78 7.14
CA LEU A 8 -2.73 -1.30 7.27
C LEU A 8 -2.69 0.20 7.03
N LYS A 9 -1.75 0.87 7.68
CA LYS A 9 -1.47 2.27 7.38
C LYS A 9 -0.74 2.35 6.06
N VAL A 10 -1.07 3.36 5.27
CA VAL A 10 -0.43 3.55 3.97
C VAL A 10 -0.01 4.98 3.77
N LYS A 11 1.03 5.14 2.99
CA LYS A 11 1.48 6.41 2.46
C LYS A 11 1.40 6.30 0.94
N VAL A 12 0.76 7.25 0.29
CA VAL A 12 0.62 7.24 -1.16
C VAL A 12 1.24 8.49 -1.75
N GLU A 13 1.86 8.35 -2.91
CA GLU A 13 2.42 9.49 -3.62
C GLU A 13 1.43 9.91 -4.69
N SER A 14 0.66 10.96 -4.42
CA SER A 14 -0.37 11.42 -5.35
C SER A 14 0.22 12.18 -6.53
N SER A 15 1.33 12.86 -6.32
CA SER A 15 2.12 13.46 -7.38
C SER A 15 3.55 13.58 -6.86
N PRO A 16 4.54 13.80 -7.74
CA PRO A 16 5.94 13.80 -7.30
C PRO A 16 6.16 14.73 -6.12
N GLY A 17 6.62 14.15 -5.02
CA GLY A 17 6.88 14.90 -3.80
C GLY A 17 5.68 15.18 -2.94
N GLU A 18 4.48 14.82 -3.37
CA GLU A 18 3.26 15.03 -2.59
C GLU A 18 2.72 13.71 -2.09
N TYR A 19 2.59 13.60 -0.78
CA TYR A 19 2.19 12.36 -0.14
C TYR A 19 0.90 12.52 0.62
N GLY A 20 0.08 11.49 0.56
CA GLY A 20 -1.10 11.40 1.40
C GLY A 20 -0.99 10.21 2.31
N TYR A 21 -1.71 10.23 3.41
CA TYR A 21 -1.68 9.17 4.39
C TYR A 21 -3.09 8.67 4.65
N GLY A 22 -3.22 7.38 4.88
CA GLY A 22 -4.52 6.79 5.11
C GLY A 22 -4.38 5.36 5.55
N ARG A 23 -5.44 4.60 5.31
CA ARG A 23 -5.47 3.18 5.66
C ARG A 23 -5.93 2.38 4.46
N ALA A 24 -5.34 1.22 4.30
CA ALA A 24 -5.73 0.28 3.26
C ALA A 24 -6.33 -0.95 3.91
N THR A 25 -7.49 -1.36 3.41
CA THR A 25 -8.09 -2.63 3.79
C THR A 25 -7.84 -3.61 2.67
N ILE A 26 -7.24 -4.74 2.98
CA ILE A 26 -6.99 -5.78 2.00
C ILE A 26 -8.30 -6.54 1.78
N VAL A 27 -8.80 -6.46 0.56
CA VAL A 27 -10.04 -7.14 0.20
C VAL A 27 -9.78 -8.58 -0.17
N ASP A 28 -8.72 -8.79 -0.94
CA ASP A 28 -8.37 -10.13 -1.39
C ASP A 28 -6.94 -10.14 -1.88
N ARG A 29 -6.42 -11.34 -2.05
CA ARG A 29 -5.10 -11.56 -2.62
C ARG A 29 -5.24 -12.56 -3.76
N ASP A 30 -4.81 -12.17 -4.95
CA ASP A 30 -4.94 -12.99 -6.15
C ASP A 30 -3.58 -13.12 -6.80
N GLY A 31 -2.89 -14.23 -6.52
CA GLY A 31 -1.57 -14.47 -7.09
C GLY A 31 -0.58 -13.40 -6.66
N ASN A 32 -0.10 -12.63 -7.62
CA ASN A 32 0.87 -11.58 -7.37
C ASN A 32 0.22 -10.21 -7.20
N ASN A 33 -1.07 -10.18 -7.00
CA ASN A 33 -1.82 -8.94 -6.86
C ASN A 33 -2.50 -8.86 -5.51
N LEU A 34 -2.61 -7.64 -4.98
CA LEU A 34 -3.44 -7.35 -3.83
C LEU A 34 -4.60 -6.48 -4.27
N LEU A 35 -5.78 -6.82 -3.82
CA LEU A 35 -6.97 -6.00 -4.04
C LEU A 35 -7.22 -5.23 -2.75
N VAL A 36 -7.16 -3.91 -2.81
CA VAL A 36 -7.24 -3.08 -1.62
C VAL A 36 -8.22 -1.94 -1.80
N GLN A 37 -8.77 -1.49 -0.68
CA GLN A 37 -9.51 -0.24 -0.62
C GLN A 37 -8.74 0.72 0.26
N ILE A 38 -8.54 1.94 -0.23
CA ILE A 38 -7.75 2.93 0.49
C ILE A 38 -8.66 4.05 0.95
N LYS A 39 -8.60 4.36 2.24
CA LYS A 39 -9.32 5.47 2.84
C LYS A 39 -8.34 6.50 3.34
N THR A 40 -8.65 7.76 3.05
CA THR A 40 -7.88 8.87 3.62
C THR A 40 -8.80 9.64 4.55
N SER A 41 -8.27 10.65 5.21
CA SER A 41 -9.08 11.48 6.08
C SER A 41 -10.21 12.21 5.34
N ARG A 42 -10.04 12.40 4.03
CA ARG A 42 -11.04 13.11 3.22
C ARG A 42 -11.95 12.19 2.43
N ASP A 43 -11.39 11.07 1.98
CA ASP A 43 -12.13 10.16 1.10
C ASP A 43 -12.25 8.80 1.73
N SER A 44 -13.47 8.29 1.76
CA SER A 44 -13.72 6.97 2.33
C SER A 44 -13.34 5.83 1.39
N ASN A 45 -13.15 6.13 0.11
CA ASN A 45 -12.74 5.13 -0.86
C ASN A 45 -11.94 5.83 -1.94
N LYS A 46 -10.64 6.00 -1.68
CA LYS A 46 -9.76 6.72 -2.58
C LYS A 46 -9.44 5.89 -3.79
N ILE A 47 -9.68 6.44 -4.97
CA ILE A 47 -9.33 5.79 -6.22
C ILE A 47 -8.10 6.47 -6.78
N LEU A 48 -7.03 5.68 -6.93
CA LEU A 48 -5.74 6.19 -7.35
C LEU A 48 -5.44 5.74 -8.77
N PRO A 49 -4.80 6.57 -9.57
CA PRO A 49 -4.46 6.19 -10.93
C PRO A 49 -3.40 5.10 -10.97
N ARG A 50 -3.35 4.40 -12.10
CA ARG A 50 -2.33 3.40 -12.35
C ARG A 50 -0.95 4.04 -12.23
N GLY A 51 -0.04 3.33 -11.59
CA GLY A 51 1.32 3.81 -11.39
C GLY A 51 1.53 4.56 -10.08
N THR A 52 0.45 4.84 -9.34
CA THR A 52 0.60 5.48 -8.04
C THR A 52 1.40 4.60 -7.10
N LYS A 53 2.40 5.19 -6.45
CA LYS A 53 3.25 4.47 -5.51
C LYS A 53 2.61 4.43 -4.14
N ILE A 54 2.67 3.26 -3.52
CA ILE A 54 2.06 3.03 -2.20
C ILE A 54 3.08 2.37 -1.31
N TRP A 55 3.18 2.87 -0.08
CA TRP A 55 4.00 2.24 0.95
C TRP A 55 3.08 1.78 2.07
N PHE A 56 3.13 0.50 2.37
CA PHE A 56 2.40 -0.06 3.49
C PHE A 56 3.31 -0.02 4.70
N VAL A 57 2.82 0.56 5.77
CA VAL A 57 3.59 0.72 7.00
C VAL A 57 3.14 -0.35 7.98
N ASN A 58 4.08 -1.11 8.46
CA ASN A 58 3.79 -2.08 9.49
C ASN A 58 4.17 -1.48 10.83
N ASP A 59 3.17 -1.15 11.61
CA ASP A 59 3.40 -0.54 12.91
C ASP A 59 3.13 -1.50 14.07
N SER A 60 3.16 -2.78 13.79
CA SER A 60 2.99 -3.78 14.83
C SER A 60 4.17 -3.71 15.80
N PRO A 61 3.91 -3.55 17.11
CA PRO A 61 5.00 -3.47 18.07
C PRO A 61 5.76 -4.78 18.25
N ARG A 62 5.22 -5.85 17.71
CA ARG A 62 5.87 -7.17 17.84
C ARG A 62 6.95 -7.39 16.79
N LEU A 63 6.97 -6.60 15.75
CA LEU A 63 7.96 -6.79 14.70
C LEU A 63 9.23 -6.06 15.04
N THR A 64 10.33 -6.75 14.81
CA THR A 64 11.63 -6.26 15.19
C THR A 64 12.38 -5.58 14.06
N PHE A 65 11.90 -5.71 12.83
CA PHE A 65 12.55 -5.05 11.72
C PHE A 65 11.78 -3.81 11.31
N ASN A 66 12.52 -2.83 10.84
CA ASN A 66 11.95 -1.61 10.33
C ASN A 66 12.01 -1.59 8.83
N GLY A 67 10.95 -1.13 8.20
CA GLY A 67 10.91 -1.07 6.77
C GLY A 67 9.53 -0.71 6.28
N PHE A 68 9.46 -0.42 5.01
CA PHE A 68 8.20 -0.15 4.34
C PHE A 68 7.98 -1.20 3.28
N TRP A 69 6.72 -1.58 3.10
CA TRP A 69 6.34 -2.49 2.04
C TRP A 69 5.88 -1.65 0.87
N TYR A 70 6.67 -1.67 -0.19
CA TYR A 70 6.44 -0.84 -1.35
C TYR A 70 5.62 -1.58 -2.41
N SER A 71 4.67 -0.86 -3.00
CA SER A 71 3.85 -1.37 -4.07
C SER A 71 3.45 -0.25 -4.99
N SER A 72 2.76 -0.59 -6.07
CA SER A 72 2.19 0.41 -6.97
C SER A 72 0.85 -0.08 -7.48
N VAL A 73 -0.02 0.87 -7.81
CA VAL A 73 -1.32 0.57 -8.38
C VAL A 73 -1.14 0.12 -9.82
N THR A 74 -1.67 -1.06 -10.14
CA THR A 74 -1.61 -1.59 -11.50
C THR A 74 -2.96 -1.53 -12.22
N GLY A 75 -4.03 -1.31 -11.49
CA GLY A 75 -5.35 -1.23 -12.08
C GLY A 75 -6.43 -1.10 -11.03
N LYS A 76 -7.65 -1.34 -11.45
CA LYS A 76 -8.79 -1.35 -10.54
C LYS A 76 -9.81 -2.36 -11.03
N GLU A 77 -10.67 -2.77 -10.10
CA GLU A 77 -11.66 -3.80 -10.36
C GLU A 77 -12.89 -3.52 -9.53
N ILE A 78 -14.05 -3.98 -9.97
CA ILE A 78 -15.27 -3.83 -9.20
C ILE A 78 -15.55 -5.17 -8.52
N VAL A 79 -15.63 -5.12 -7.19
CA VAL A 79 -15.92 -6.29 -6.37
C VAL A 79 -17.13 -5.97 -5.51
N LYS A 80 -18.21 -6.73 -5.70
CA LYS A 80 -19.46 -6.55 -4.95
C LYS A 80 -19.97 -5.11 -5.02
N GLY A 81 -19.89 -4.51 -6.20
CA GLY A 81 -20.37 -3.15 -6.41
C GLY A 81 -19.47 -2.05 -5.94
N ARG A 82 -18.28 -2.38 -5.44
CA ARG A 82 -17.31 -1.40 -4.97
C ARG A 82 -16.05 -1.46 -5.81
N THR A 83 -15.49 -0.29 -6.08
CA THR A 83 -14.23 -0.23 -6.79
C THR A 83 -13.09 -0.51 -5.82
N VAL A 84 -12.26 -1.48 -6.16
CA VAL A 84 -11.05 -1.79 -5.40
C VAL A 84 -9.85 -1.56 -6.29
N LEU A 85 -8.73 -1.23 -5.67
CA LEU A 85 -7.49 -1.01 -6.39
C LEU A 85 -6.73 -2.32 -6.47
N ILE A 86 -6.12 -2.56 -7.62
CA ILE A 86 -5.23 -3.69 -7.81
C ILE A 86 -3.82 -3.18 -7.67
N CYS A 87 -3.07 -3.77 -6.75
CA CYS A 87 -1.70 -3.38 -6.48
C CYS A 87 -0.79 -4.58 -6.68
N SER A 88 0.45 -4.32 -7.06
CA SER A 88 1.44 -5.39 -7.12
C SER A 88 1.71 -5.92 -5.71
N LEU A 89 2.18 -7.15 -5.62
CA LEU A 89 2.52 -7.71 -4.32
C LEU A 89 3.64 -6.89 -3.69
N PRO A 90 3.43 -6.40 -2.45
CA PRO A 90 4.41 -5.50 -1.85
C PRO A 90 5.76 -6.15 -1.61
N LYS A 91 6.81 -5.36 -1.75
CA LYS A 91 8.18 -5.78 -1.49
C LYS A 91 8.73 -4.98 -0.33
N LEU A 92 9.48 -5.64 0.52
CA LEU A 92 10.08 -4.99 1.66
C LEU A 92 11.24 -4.09 1.20
N GLU A 93 11.25 -2.87 1.71
CA GLU A 93 12.30 -1.91 1.42
C GLU A 93 13.00 -1.57 2.72
N PRO A 94 14.10 -2.24 3.04
CA PRO A 94 14.81 -2.00 4.30
C PRO A 94 15.46 -0.63 4.33
N LEU A 95 15.31 0.07 5.44
CA LEU A 95 15.89 1.40 5.59
C LEU A 95 17.41 1.38 5.63
N SER A 96 17.96 0.32 6.19
CA SER A 96 19.42 0.23 6.34
C SER A 96 20.16 0.19 5.01
N GLN A 97 19.52 -0.33 3.98
CA GLN A 97 20.13 -0.41 2.66
C GLN A 97 20.47 0.95 2.10
N ARG A 98 19.64 1.91 2.39
CA ARG A 98 19.79 3.24 1.86
C ARG A 98 21.04 3.93 2.38
N ARG A 99 21.36 3.71 3.65
CA ARG A 99 22.56 4.30 4.22
C ARG A 99 23.82 3.76 3.60
N ASN A 100 23.82 2.50 3.30
CA ASN A 100 25.00 1.87 2.72
C ASN A 100 25.33 2.41 1.35
N SER A 101 24.36 2.93 0.66
CA SER A 101 24.59 3.43 -0.68
C SER A 101 25.39 4.72 -0.71
N HIS A 102 25.60 5.34 0.43
CA HIS A 102 26.40 6.55 0.51
C HIS A 102 27.88 6.30 0.55
N ARG A 103 28.28 5.08 0.64
CA ARG A 103 29.68 4.74 0.66
C ARG A 103 30.24 4.58 -0.71
#